data_43ad25c1e60447abceafe326a64c393f
#
_entry.id   43ad25c1e60447abceafe326a64c393f
#
_cell.length_a   1.000
_cell.length_b   1.000
_cell.length_c   1.000
_cell.angle_alpha   90.00
_cell.angle_beta   90.00
_cell.angle_gamma   90.00
#
_symmetry.space_group_name_H-M   'P 1'
#
loop_
_entity.id
_entity.type
_entity.pdbx_description
1 polymer ?
#
loop_
_entity_poly.entity_id
_entity_poly.type
_entity_poly.pdbx_seq_one_letter_code
_entity_poly.pdbx_strand_id
1 'polypeptide(L)' 'ALHFIVLTAPRGDGPTLFETAALLREPRPSGFGCRRALNLDGGPSSGVWFAPSLQAKQRPPFAKVGYALAILPR' A
#
# COMPACT_ATOMS: atom_id res chain seq x y z
N ALA A 1 0.99 4.13 -15.53
CA ALA A 1 1.92 3.45 -14.60
C ALA A 1 1.15 2.69 -13.52
N LEU A 2 1.77 1.66 -12.98
CA LEU A 2 1.22 0.89 -11.86
C LEU A 2 1.90 1.35 -10.58
N HIS A 3 1.10 1.61 -9.54
CA HIS A 3 1.60 2.03 -8.25
C HIS A 3 1.18 1.03 -7.17
N PHE A 4 2.11 0.71 -6.28
CA PHE A 4 1.82 0.00 -5.04
C PHE A 4 1.91 1.02 -3.91
N ILE A 5 0.82 1.19 -3.18
CA ILE A 5 0.71 2.25 -2.19
C ILE A 5 0.36 1.64 -0.85
N VAL A 6 1.13 1.99 0.18
CA VAL A 6 0.83 1.64 1.56
C VAL A 6 0.56 2.93 2.31
N LEU A 7 -0.63 3.03 2.88
CA LEU A 7 -1.04 4.20 3.65
C LEU A 7 -0.98 3.87 5.13
N THR A 8 -0.29 4.70 5.87
CA THR A 8 -0.12 4.53 7.30
C THR A 8 -0.42 5.82 8.02
N ALA A 9 -0.75 5.71 9.31
CA ALA A 9 -0.90 6.86 10.17
C ALA A 9 0.12 6.77 11.31
N PRO A 10 0.58 7.91 11.85
CA PRO A 10 1.53 7.90 12.96
C PRO A 10 0.96 7.26 14.23
N ARG A 11 -0.35 7.34 14.40
CA ARG A 11 -1.06 6.81 15.56
C ARG A 11 -2.42 6.29 15.12
N GLY A 12 -2.86 5.20 15.79
CA GLY A 12 -4.17 4.64 15.58
C GLY A 12 -4.35 4.02 14.20
N ASP A 13 -5.59 3.99 13.77
CA ASP A 13 -5.95 3.43 12.49
C ASP A 13 -5.56 4.36 11.35
N GLY A 14 -5.29 3.78 10.21
CA GLY A 14 -5.07 4.55 8.99
C GLY A 14 -6.37 5.15 8.46
N PRO A 15 -6.34 5.70 7.23
CA PRO A 15 -7.53 6.31 6.65
C PRO A 15 -8.65 5.29 6.43
N THR A 16 -9.88 5.77 6.44
CA THR A 16 -11.04 4.95 6.08
C THR A 16 -10.98 4.58 4.60
N LEU A 17 -11.78 3.60 4.18
CA LEU A 17 -11.87 3.25 2.77
C LEU A 17 -12.36 4.44 1.93
N PHE A 18 -13.27 5.24 2.47
CA PHE A 18 -13.77 6.44 1.79
C PHE A 18 -12.64 7.46 1.60
N GLU A 19 -11.90 7.74 2.66
CA GLU A 19 -10.77 8.68 2.60
C GLU A 19 -9.68 8.17 1.64
N THR A 20 -9.40 6.88 1.66
CA THR A 20 -8.42 6.27 0.76
C THR A 20 -8.86 6.41 -0.69
N ALA A 21 -10.11 6.12 -1.00
CA ALA A 21 -10.63 6.26 -2.35
C ALA A 21 -10.54 7.70 -2.84
N ALA A 22 -10.88 8.65 -1.98
CA ALA A 22 -10.78 10.07 -2.32
C ALA A 22 -9.35 10.49 -2.62
N LEU A 23 -8.39 10.06 -1.79
CA LEU A 23 -6.98 10.37 -1.98
C LEU A 23 -6.42 9.79 -3.26
N LEU A 24 -6.77 8.54 -3.58
CA LEU A 24 -6.29 7.89 -4.80
C LEU A 24 -6.84 8.55 -6.05
N ARG A 25 -8.08 9.01 -5.99
CA ARG A 25 -8.78 9.61 -7.11
C ARG A 25 -8.42 11.07 -7.35
N GLU A 26 -8.14 11.82 -6.29
CA GLU A 26 -7.86 13.24 -6.38
C GLU A 26 -6.68 13.49 -7.32
N PRO A 27 -6.79 14.46 -8.26
CA PRO A 27 -5.67 14.78 -9.16
C PRO A 27 -4.41 15.20 -8.42
N ARG A 28 -3.27 14.93 -9.03
CA ARG A 28 -1.98 15.44 -8.51
C ARG A 28 -1.94 16.97 -8.57
N PRO A 29 -1.26 17.62 -7.60
CA PRO A 29 -0.46 17.05 -6.53
C PRO A 29 -1.25 16.73 -5.25
N SER A 30 -2.55 17.03 -5.19
CA SER A 30 -3.34 16.84 -3.98
C SER A 30 -3.56 15.37 -3.66
N GLY A 31 -3.62 14.51 -4.68
CA GLY A 31 -3.77 13.07 -4.53
C GLY A 31 -2.91 12.33 -5.55
N PHE A 32 -3.28 11.09 -5.83
CA PHE A 32 -2.51 10.23 -6.74
C PHE A 32 -3.01 10.23 -8.18
N GLY A 33 -4.20 10.75 -8.43
CA GLY A 33 -4.77 10.81 -9.77
C GLY A 33 -5.00 9.45 -10.42
N CYS A 34 -5.31 8.44 -9.64
CA CYS A 34 -5.55 7.08 -10.16
C CYS A 34 -6.91 6.98 -10.82
N ARG A 35 -6.96 6.37 -11.98
CA ARG A 35 -8.23 6.06 -12.64
C ARG A 35 -8.85 4.77 -12.10
N ARG A 36 -8.03 3.83 -11.69
CA ARG A 36 -8.43 2.54 -11.16
C ARG A 36 -7.58 2.20 -9.97
N ALA A 37 -8.17 1.56 -8.98
CA ALA A 37 -7.44 1.10 -7.82
C ALA A 37 -8.08 -0.18 -7.29
N LEU A 38 -7.26 -1.01 -6.68
CA LEU A 38 -7.70 -2.23 -6.01
C LEU A 38 -7.19 -2.18 -4.58
N ASN A 39 -8.10 -2.33 -3.63
CA ASN A 39 -7.73 -2.43 -2.23
C ASN A 39 -7.44 -3.89 -1.88
N LEU A 40 -6.30 -4.11 -1.28
CA LEU A 40 -5.89 -5.42 -0.78
C LEU A 40 -6.14 -5.48 0.72
N ASP A 41 -5.89 -6.66 1.31
CA ASP A 41 -6.02 -6.81 2.74
C ASP A 41 -5.16 -5.78 3.47
N GLY A 42 -5.68 -5.25 4.58
CA GLY A 42 -5.05 -4.14 5.27
C GLY A 42 -4.95 -4.37 6.78
N GLY A 43 -4.77 -3.29 7.52
CA GLY A 43 -4.63 -3.36 8.96
C GLY A 43 -3.41 -4.17 9.38
N PRO A 44 -3.56 -5.13 10.31
CA PRO A 44 -2.42 -5.93 10.79
C PRO A 44 -1.79 -6.81 9.71
N SER A 45 -2.48 -7.03 8.58
CA SER A 45 -1.95 -7.80 7.46
C SER A 45 -1.07 -6.97 6.52
N SER A 46 -1.01 -5.65 6.72
CA SER A 46 -0.20 -4.79 5.87
C SER A 46 1.29 -5.01 6.10
N GLY A 47 2.00 -5.34 5.06
CA GLY A 47 3.43 -5.53 5.12
C GLY A 47 4.06 -5.39 3.74
N VAL A 48 5.34 -5.04 3.71
CA VAL A 48 6.10 -4.89 2.47
C VAL A 48 7.46 -5.54 2.66
N TRP A 49 7.86 -6.36 1.70
CA TRP A 49 9.18 -6.96 1.65
C TRP A 49 9.85 -6.64 0.32
N PHE A 50 11.11 -6.25 0.41
CA PHE A 50 11.95 -6.00 -0.76
C PHE A 50 13.12 -6.95 -0.77
N ALA A 51 13.53 -7.36 -1.95
CA ALA A 51 14.75 -8.13 -2.09
C ALA A 51 15.94 -7.34 -1.52
N PRO A 52 16.90 -7.98 -0.85
CA PRO A 52 18.03 -7.27 -0.24
C PRO A 52 18.80 -6.38 -1.21
N SER A 53 18.85 -6.77 -2.48
CA SER A 53 19.54 -5.99 -3.53
C SER A 53 18.91 -4.62 -3.76
N LEU A 54 17.66 -4.41 -3.38
CA LEU A 54 16.97 -3.12 -3.55
C LEU A 54 17.26 -2.14 -2.43
N GLN A 55 17.85 -2.62 -1.33
CA GLN A 55 18.22 -1.79 -0.18
C GLN A 55 17.08 -0.91 0.35
N ALA A 56 15.85 -1.38 0.19
CA ALA A 56 14.67 -0.67 0.63
C ALA A 56 14.24 -1.15 2.02
N LYS A 57 13.60 -0.26 2.76
CA LYS A 57 13.19 -0.57 4.12
C LYS A 57 12.02 -1.55 4.13
N GLN A 58 12.17 -2.63 4.89
CA GLN A 58 11.12 -3.62 5.08
C GLN A 58 10.04 -3.11 6.03
N ARG A 59 8.82 -3.58 5.83
CA ARG A 59 7.72 -3.36 6.76
C ARG A 59 6.98 -4.67 6.96
N PRO A 60 7.31 -5.45 8.00
CA PRO A 60 6.64 -6.72 8.23
C PRO A 60 5.19 -6.50 8.69
N PRO A 61 4.27 -7.40 8.35
CA PRO A 61 2.91 -7.35 8.88
C PRO A 61 2.89 -7.76 10.35
N PHE A 62 1.88 -7.32 11.08
CA PHE A 62 1.66 -7.74 12.47
C PHE A 62 0.96 -9.08 12.58
N ALA A 63 0.32 -9.52 11.50
CA ALA A 63 -0.42 -10.78 11.46
C ALA A 63 0.06 -11.64 10.29
N LYS A 64 -0.20 -12.94 10.37
CA LYS A 64 0.07 -13.83 9.25
C LYS A 64 -0.85 -13.46 8.09
N VAL A 65 -0.34 -13.59 6.87
CA VAL A 65 -1.10 -13.31 5.66
C VAL A 65 -1.36 -14.60 4.90
N GLY A 66 -2.55 -14.68 4.28
CA GLY A 66 -2.93 -15.84 3.48
C GLY A 66 -2.45 -15.75 2.04
N TYR A 67 -2.15 -14.55 1.57
CA TYR A 67 -1.65 -14.33 0.21
C TYR A 67 -0.87 -13.03 0.14
N ALA A 68 -0.14 -12.87 -0.94
CA ALA A 68 0.61 -11.64 -1.21
C ALA A 68 0.70 -11.41 -2.71
N LEU A 69 0.94 -10.17 -3.10
CA LEU A 69 1.34 -9.83 -4.46
C LEU A 69 2.84 -9.64 -4.50
N ALA A 70 3.44 -10.10 -5.57
CA ALA A 70 4.88 -9.96 -5.77
C ALA A 70 5.18 -9.41 -7.15
N ILE A 71 6.24 -8.61 -7.23
CA ILE A 71 6.81 -8.17 -8.49
C ILE A 71 8.14 -8.88 -8.61
N LEU A 72 8.28 -9.65 -9.67
CA LEU A 72 9.48 -10.44 -9.91
C LEU A 72 10.17 -9.93 -11.17
N PRO A 73 11.51 -10.00 -11.23
CA PRO A 73 12.21 -9.67 -12.47
C PRO A 73 11.89 -10.71 -13.53
N ARG A 74 11.96 -10.26 -14.77
CA ARG A 74 11.79 -11.14 -15.92
C ARG A 74 12.99 -12.05 -16.09
#